data_6af86c21dcc894f50c2f5aa4b21380d8
#
_entry.id   6af86c21dcc894f50c2f5aa4b21380d8
#
_cell.length_a   1.000
_cell.length_b   1.000
_cell.length_c   1.000
_cell.angle_alpha   90.00
_cell.angle_beta   90.00
_cell.angle_gamma   90.00
#
_symmetry.space_group_name_H-M   'P 1'
#
loop_
_entity.id
_entity.type
_entity.pdbx_description
1 polymer ?
#
loop_
_entity_poly.entity_id
_entity_poly.type
_entity_poly.pdbx_seq_one_letter_code
_entity_poly.pdbx_strand_id
1 'polypeptide(L)'
;MKKICLALFVSCFVFAFTLSQSANAATELKHWPAPVKEQLDKVIEKNANQGNFAVFDMDNTSYRYDLEESLLAYMEMKGALSREKLPQELRLIPFKDTKDFKEGLVSYYYRLCETEDLICYPWVAQVFAGFTLKELKGHVDGLMEYKKPLKAKYYSGDTVKEASINPPKPFTGMQELYAKLMENGINVYVM
;
A
#
# COMPACT_ATOMS: atom_id res chain seq x y z
N MET A 1 -8.58 84.87 -1.00
CA MET A 1 -8.86 83.53 -0.50
C MET A 1 -8.71 82.54 -1.67
N LYS A 2 -7.58 81.80 -1.75
CA LYS A 2 -7.27 80.91 -2.85
C LYS A 2 -7.63 79.50 -2.41
N LYS A 3 -8.54 78.83 -3.14
CA LYS A 3 -8.87 77.42 -2.95
C LYS A 3 -7.85 76.55 -3.67
N ILE A 4 -7.14 75.76 -2.90
CA ILE A 4 -6.21 74.74 -3.44
C ILE A 4 -6.98 73.42 -3.62
N CYS A 5 -7.16 73.01 -4.86
CA CYS A 5 -7.69 71.67 -5.17
C CYS A 5 -6.56 70.68 -5.06
N LEU A 6 -6.65 69.70 -4.12
CA LEU A 6 -5.74 68.60 -3.96
C LEU A 6 -6.31 67.43 -4.77
N ALA A 7 -5.67 67.10 -5.90
CA ALA A 7 -6.00 65.95 -6.69
C ALA A 7 -5.28 64.73 -6.11
N LEU A 8 -6.04 63.76 -5.56
CA LEU A 8 -5.55 62.48 -5.13
C LEU A 8 -5.38 61.59 -6.36
N PHE A 9 -4.14 61.26 -6.71
CA PHE A 9 -3.82 60.19 -7.64
C PHE A 9 -3.89 58.83 -6.91
N VAL A 10 -4.97 58.07 -7.15
CA VAL A 10 -5.05 56.69 -6.72
C VAL A 10 -4.35 55.83 -7.77
N SER A 11 -3.11 55.43 -7.49
CA SER A 11 -2.36 54.49 -8.31
C SER A 11 -2.84 53.07 -7.98
N CYS A 12 -3.69 52.49 -8.83
CA CYS A 12 -4.03 51.05 -8.79
C CYS A 12 -2.83 50.23 -9.25
N PHE A 13 -2.06 49.72 -8.28
CA PHE A 13 -1.08 48.67 -8.54
C PHE A 13 -1.85 47.35 -8.72
N VAL A 14 -2.09 46.95 -9.97
CA VAL A 14 -2.56 45.62 -10.30
C VAL A 14 -1.36 44.70 -10.18
N PHE A 15 -1.24 43.98 -9.05
CA PHE A 15 -0.31 42.89 -8.88
C PHE A 15 -0.86 41.72 -9.68
N ALA A 16 -0.38 41.55 -10.91
CA ALA A 16 -0.58 40.32 -11.67
C ALA A 16 0.22 39.21 -10.97
N PHE A 17 -0.45 38.43 -10.11
CA PHE A 17 0.07 37.17 -9.64
C PHE A 17 0.10 36.20 -10.84
N THR A 18 1.21 36.13 -11.52
CA THR A 18 1.51 35.02 -12.43
C THR A 18 1.75 33.79 -11.54
N LEU A 19 0.69 33.02 -11.32
CA LEU A 19 0.84 31.63 -10.87
C LEU A 19 1.69 30.92 -11.93
N SER A 20 2.98 30.80 -11.66
CA SER A 20 3.82 29.85 -12.36
C SER A 20 3.27 28.46 -12.00
N GLN A 21 2.32 27.96 -12.76
CA GLN A 21 2.05 26.53 -12.80
C GLN A 21 3.34 25.92 -13.31
N SER A 22 4.12 25.33 -12.40
CA SER A 22 5.10 24.35 -12.80
C SER A 22 4.36 23.32 -13.63
N ALA A 23 4.53 23.35 -14.94
CA ALA A 23 4.05 22.27 -15.79
C ALA A 23 4.81 21.01 -15.34
N ASN A 24 4.23 20.26 -14.40
CA ASN A 24 4.69 18.92 -14.14
C ASN A 24 4.61 18.21 -15.50
N ALA A 25 5.74 17.74 -16.00
CA ALA A 25 5.76 16.95 -17.22
C ALA A 25 4.76 15.80 -17.01
N ALA A 26 3.81 15.64 -17.93
CA ALA A 26 2.79 14.60 -17.83
C ALA A 26 3.44 13.24 -17.63
N THR A 27 2.93 12.45 -16.71
CA THR A 27 3.49 11.12 -16.41
C THR A 27 3.44 10.25 -17.67
N GLU A 28 4.60 9.71 -18.04
CA GLU A 28 4.74 8.83 -19.19
C GLU A 28 4.79 7.37 -18.76
N LEU A 29 4.08 6.48 -19.48
CA LEU A 29 4.07 5.04 -19.22
C LEU A 29 5.33 4.37 -19.82
N LYS A 30 6.51 4.61 -19.22
CA LYS A 30 7.81 4.15 -19.74
C LYS A 30 8.05 2.65 -19.57
N HIS A 31 7.47 2.07 -18.52
CA HIS A 31 7.65 0.66 -18.18
C HIS A 31 6.55 -0.25 -18.74
N TRP A 32 5.77 0.25 -19.71
CA TRP A 32 4.75 -0.51 -20.41
C TRP A 32 5.19 -0.82 -21.86
N PRO A 33 4.92 -2.04 -22.37
CA PRO A 33 5.16 -2.35 -23.79
C PRO A 33 4.41 -1.39 -24.69
N ALA A 34 5.05 -0.94 -25.79
CA ALA A 34 4.49 0.09 -26.66
C ALA A 34 3.03 -0.14 -27.10
N PRO A 35 2.61 -1.36 -27.53
CA PRO A 35 1.21 -1.58 -27.90
C PRO A 35 0.24 -1.43 -26.73
N VAL A 36 0.65 -1.83 -25.52
CA VAL A 36 -0.19 -1.72 -24.31
C VAL A 36 -0.25 -0.27 -23.85
N LYS A 37 0.89 0.44 -23.86
CA LYS A 37 0.95 1.87 -23.59
C LYS A 37 -0.03 2.65 -24.45
N GLU A 38 -0.02 2.42 -25.77
CA GLU A 38 -0.91 3.11 -26.71
C GLU A 38 -2.40 2.87 -26.40
N GLN A 39 -2.76 1.64 -26.00
CA GLN A 39 -4.13 1.32 -25.60
C GLN A 39 -4.51 1.98 -24.30
N LEU A 40 -3.62 1.98 -23.30
CA LEU A 40 -3.83 2.66 -22.02
C LEU A 40 -3.99 4.16 -22.22
N ASP A 41 -3.16 4.79 -23.04
CA ASP A 41 -3.24 6.21 -23.35
C ASP A 41 -4.61 6.57 -23.95
N LYS A 42 -5.10 5.78 -24.91
CA LYS A 42 -6.44 5.97 -25.50
C LYS A 42 -7.57 5.82 -24.48
N VAL A 43 -7.47 4.83 -23.58
CA VAL A 43 -8.47 4.61 -22.53
C VAL A 43 -8.47 5.77 -21.55
N ILE A 44 -7.29 6.22 -21.12
CA ILE A 44 -7.14 7.35 -20.19
C ILE A 44 -7.70 8.63 -20.82
N GLU A 45 -7.28 8.97 -22.04
CA GLU A 45 -7.75 10.14 -22.77
C GLU A 45 -9.27 10.17 -22.92
N LYS A 46 -9.87 9.03 -23.32
CA LYS A 46 -11.31 8.90 -23.48
C LYS A 46 -12.10 9.14 -22.18
N ASN A 47 -11.52 8.81 -21.04
CA ASN A 47 -12.18 8.85 -19.73
C ASN A 47 -11.71 10.02 -18.83
N ALA A 48 -10.83 10.87 -19.35
CA ALA A 48 -10.26 11.97 -18.59
C ALA A 48 -11.31 13.00 -18.13
N ASN A 49 -11.23 13.43 -16.88
CA ASN A 49 -12.05 14.49 -16.29
C ASN A 49 -13.58 14.28 -16.37
N GLN A 50 -14.03 13.03 -16.41
CA GLN A 50 -15.46 12.67 -16.49
C GLN A 50 -16.00 12.10 -15.17
N GLY A 51 -15.24 12.18 -14.07
CA GLY A 51 -15.59 11.59 -12.77
C GLY A 51 -15.47 10.06 -12.74
N ASN A 52 -14.81 9.48 -13.72
CA ASN A 52 -14.56 8.05 -13.80
C ASN A 52 -13.57 7.59 -12.73
N PHE A 53 -13.55 6.28 -12.46
CA PHE A 53 -12.61 5.66 -11.53
C PHE A 53 -12.04 4.36 -12.12
N ALA A 54 -10.89 3.96 -11.62
CA ALA A 54 -10.25 2.68 -11.87
C ALA A 54 -10.00 1.97 -10.55
N VAL A 55 -10.21 0.65 -10.52
CA VAL A 55 -10.00 -0.20 -9.35
C VAL A 55 -8.96 -1.25 -9.70
N PHE A 56 -8.01 -1.44 -8.82
CA PHE A 56 -6.91 -2.39 -8.99
C PHE A 56 -6.82 -3.29 -7.77
N ASP A 57 -6.41 -4.51 -8.02
CA ASP A 57 -6.01 -5.45 -6.99
C ASP A 57 -4.63 -5.06 -6.41
N MET A 58 -4.31 -5.56 -5.22
CA MET A 58 -3.07 -5.22 -4.52
C MET A 58 -1.95 -6.21 -4.85
N ASP A 59 -2.06 -7.43 -4.33
CA ASP A 59 -0.99 -8.41 -4.34
C ASP A 59 -0.73 -8.94 -5.75
N ASN A 60 0.54 -8.93 -6.15
CA ASN A 60 0.98 -9.30 -7.50
C ASN A 60 0.35 -8.51 -8.66
N THR A 61 -0.39 -7.43 -8.35
CA THR A 61 -0.94 -6.45 -9.29
C THR A 61 -0.29 -5.10 -9.10
N SER A 62 -0.40 -4.49 -7.93
CA SER A 62 0.21 -3.20 -7.59
C SER A 62 1.68 -3.33 -7.18
N TYR A 63 2.02 -4.43 -6.57
CA TYR A 63 3.37 -4.83 -6.16
C TYR A 63 3.52 -6.36 -6.24
N ARG A 64 4.75 -6.82 -6.28
CA ARG A 64 5.08 -8.23 -6.22
C ARG A 64 5.08 -8.71 -4.77
N TYR A 65 4.69 -9.95 -4.53
CA TYR A 65 4.55 -10.63 -3.24
C TYR A 65 3.29 -10.18 -2.49
N ASP A 66 3.11 -10.71 -1.29
CA ASP A 66 1.95 -10.52 -0.44
C ASP A 66 2.28 -9.55 0.71
N LEU A 67 1.46 -8.50 0.86
CA LEU A 67 1.68 -7.50 1.90
C LEU A 67 1.32 -8.05 3.27
N GLU A 68 0.18 -8.72 3.40
CA GLU A 68 -0.34 -9.14 4.71
C GLU A 68 0.54 -10.23 5.31
N GLU A 69 0.95 -11.22 4.52
CA GLU A 69 1.88 -12.27 4.94
C GLU A 69 3.22 -11.69 5.38
N SER A 70 3.78 -10.82 4.58
CA SER A 70 5.08 -10.22 4.89
C SER A 70 5.01 -9.23 6.06
N LEU A 71 3.90 -8.51 6.22
CA LEU A 71 3.69 -7.62 7.37
C LEU A 71 3.53 -8.42 8.66
N LEU A 72 2.78 -9.53 8.64
CA LEU A 72 2.68 -10.45 9.77
C LEU A 72 4.06 -10.93 10.22
N ALA A 73 4.85 -11.44 9.27
CA ALA A 73 6.20 -11.93 9.54
C ALA A 73 7.13 -10.81 10.07
N TYR A 74 7.03 -9.60 9.50
CA TYR A 74 7.82 -8.45 9.93
C TYR A 74 7.46 -8.00 11.34
N MET A 75 6.18 -7.87 11.64
CA MET A 75 5.72 -7.42 12.95
C MET A 75 5.99 -8.46 14.04
N GLU A 76 5.91 -9.76 13.72
CA GLU A 76 6.31 -10.83 14.62
C GLU A 76 7.82 -10.79 14.90
N MET A 77 8.65 -10.67 13.87
CA MET A 77 10.10 -10.51 14.00
C MET A 77 10.48 -9.28 14.86
N LYS A 78 9.73 -8.20 14.76
CA LYS A 78 9.93 -6.98 15.56
C LYS A 78 9.35 -7.06 16.97
N GLY A 79 8.64 -8.12 17.32
CA GLY A 79 7.96 -8.27 18.60
C GLY A 79 6.76 -7.33 18.79
N ALA A 80 6.31 -6.67 17.73
CA ALA A 80 5.07 -5.88 17.73
C ALA A 80 3.85 -6.80 17.87
N LEU A 81 3.85 -7.92 17.15
CA LEU A 81 2.92 -9.02 17.28
C LEU A 81 3.59 -10.22 17.96
N SER A 82 2.82 -10.98 18.72
CA SER A 82 3.22 -12.29 19.24
C SER A 82 1.99 -13.12 19.61
N ARG A 83 2.16 -14.43 19.69
CA ARG A 83 1.09 -15.33 20.11
C ARG A 83 0.51 -15.03 21.51
N GLU A 84 1.36 -14.50 22.40
CA GLU A 84 0.94 -14.11 23.76
C GLU A 84 -0.01 -12.92 23.74
N LYS A 85 0.21 -12.00 22.80
CA LYS A 85 -0.61 -10.80 22.61
C LYS A 85 -1.84 -11.06 21.75
N LEU A 86 -1.95 -12.23 21.11
CA LEU A 86 -3.10 -12.55 20.25
C LEU A 86 -4.38 -12.63 21.08
N PRO A 87 -5.42 -11.86 20.73
CA PRO A 87 -6.72 -11.92 21.39
C PRO A 87 -7.31 -13.35 21.40
N GLN A 88 -8.08 -13.67 22.44
CA GLN A 88 -8.65 -15.02 22.59
C GLN A 88 -9.56 -15.39 21.43
N GLU A 89 -10.27 -14.42 20.87
CA GLU A 89 -11.21 -14.56 19.74
C GLU A 89 -10.50 -14.95 18.43
N LEU A 90 -9.22 -14.64 18.32
CA LEU A 90 -8.39 -14.99 17.17
C LEU A 90 -7.61 -16.31 17.36
N ARG A 91 -7.77 -16.99 18.51
CA ARG A 91 -7.20 -18.32 18.74
C ARG A 91 -8.15 -19.41 18.25
N LEU A 92 -8.31 -19.49 16.91
CA LEU A 92 -9.30 -20.36 16.27
C LEU A 92 -8.95 -21.84 16.35
N ILE A 93 -7.66 -22.16 16.43
CA ILE A 93 -7.13 -23.52 16.62
C ILE A 93 -6.07 -23.52 17.73
N PRO A 94 -5.78 -24.65 18.37
CA PRO A 94 -4.67 -24.72 19.33
C PRO A 94 -3.32 -24.46 18.66
N PHE A 95 -2.42 -23.75 19.34
CA PHE A 95 -1.02 -23.68 18.93
C PHE A 95 -0.37 -25.06 19.02
N LYS A 96 0.45 -25.38 18.01
CA LYS A 96 1.15 -26.67 17.90
C LYS A 96 2.58 -26.49 18.38
N ASP A 97 2.83 -26.81 19.66
CA ASP A 97 4.16 -26.75 20.26
C ASP A 97 4.78 -28.12 20.38
N THR A 98 6.08 -28.20 20.13
CA THR A 98 6.91 -29.37 20.43
C THR A 98 8.04 -28.94 21.38
N LYS A 99 8.85 -29.93 21.80
CA LYS A 99 10.04 -29.65 22.63
C LYS A 99 11.01 -28.71 21.93
N ASP A 100 11.13 -28.81 20.59
CA ASP A 100 12.17 -28.13 19.80
C ASP A 100 11.63 -26.94 19.01
N PHE A 101 10.31 -26.78 18.91
CA PHE A 101 9.68 -25.70 18.17
C PHE A 101 8.41 -25.19 18.85
N LYS A 102 8.42 -23.90 19.16
CA LYS A 102 7.22 -23.16 19.57
C LYS A 102 6.63 -22.42 18.38
N GLU A 103 5.37 -22.71 18.11
CA GLU A 103 4.68 -22.15 16.96
C GLU A 103 4.45 -20.65 17.10
N GLY A 104 4.89 -19.88 16.09
CA GLY A 104 4.62 -18.46 15.95
C GLY A 104 3.40 -18.17 15.11
N LEU A 105 3.12 -16.86 14.91
CA LEU A 105 1.92 -16.42 14.19
C LEU A 105 1.97 -16.73 12.70
N VAL A 106 3.13 -16.67 12.06
CA VAL A 106 3.29 -17.05 10.64
C VAL A 106 2.93 -18.52 10.43
N SER A 107 3.44 -19.42 11.29
CA SER A 107 3.10 -20.84 11.22
C SER A 107 1.60 -21.08 11.47
N TYR A 108 1.05 -20.39 12.45
CA TYR A 108 -0.36 -20.47 12.78
C TYR A 108 -1.25 -20.02 11.60
N TYR A 109 -0.90 -18.93 10.94
CA TYR A 109 -1.55 -18.43 9.73
C TYR A 109 -1.54 -19.49 8.62
N TYR A 110 -0.38 -20.08 8.33
CA TYR A 110 -0.27 -21.10 7.30
C TYR A 110 -1.14 -22.34 7.61
N ARG A 111 -1.20 -22.77 8.87
CA ARG A 111 -2.09 -23.87 9.26
C ARG A 111 -3.56 -23.54 9.12
N LEU A 112 -3.95 -22.28 9.34
CA LEU A 112 -5.32 -21.85 9.06
C LEU A 112 -5.61 -21.93 7.55
N CYS A 113 -4.67 -21.51 6.70
CA CYS A 113 -4.80 -21.59 5.24
C CYS A 113 -4.80 -23.05 4.72
N GLU A 114 -4.09 -23.97 5.38
CA GLU A 114 -4.22 -25.41 5.06
C GLU A 114 -5.65 -25.94 5.27
N THR A 115 -6.44 -25.25 6.11
CA THR A 115 -7.84 -25.61 6.38
C THR A 115 -8.79 -24.96 5.38
N GLU A 116 -8.75 -23.63 5.24
CA GLU A 116 -9.68 -22.86 4.40
C GLU A 116 -9.17 -21.42 4.23
N ASP A 117 -9.04 -20.95 2.99
CA ASP A 117 -8.61 -19.58 2.67
C ASP A 117 -9.59 -18.52 3.23
N LEU A 118 -10.88 -18.82 3.23
CA LEU A 118 -11.91 -17.94 3.82
C LEU A 118 -11.79 -17.79 5.35
N ILE A 119 -10.94 -18.57 5.99
CA ILE A 119 -10.64 -18.44 7.42
C ILE A 119 -9.34 -17.65 7.60
N CYS A 120 -8.26 -18.01 6.89
CA CYS A 120 -6.95 -17.43 7.14
C CYS A 120 -6.83 -15.97 6.67
N TYR A 121 -7.39 -15.59 5.53
CA TYR A 121 -7.31 -14.22 5.04
C TYR A 121 -8.04 -13.22 5.96
N PRO A 122 -9.30 -13.46 6.38
CA PRO A 122 -9.91 -12.58 7.38
C PRO A 122 -9.17 -12.59 8.72
N TRP A 123 -8.56 -13.71 9.10
CA TRP A 123 -7.81 -13.81 10.34
C TRP A 123 -6.58 -12.91 10.33
N VAL A 124 -5.76 -12.95 9.27
CA VAL A 124 -4.55 -12.14 9.20
C VAL A 124 -4.87 -10.65 9.18
N ALA A 125 -5.94 -10.24 8.50
CA ALA A 125 -6.41 -8.85 8.53
C ALA A 125 -6.82 -8.43 9.97
N GLN A 126 -7.47 -9.30 10.72
CA GLN A 126 -7.92 -9.03 12.09
C GLN A 126 -6.78 -9.01 13.11
N VAL A 127 -5.68 -9.72 12.86
CA VAL A 127 -4.49 -9.69 13.76
C VAL A 127 -3.91 -8.28 13.89
N PHE A 128 -4.10 -7.43 12.89
CA PHE A 128 -3.68 -6.03 12.92
C PHE A 128 -4.68 -5.10 13.61
N ALA A 129 -5.85 -5.59 14.01
CA ALA A 129 -6.79 -4.81 14.82
C ALA A 129 -6.17 -4.47 16.18
N GLY A 130 -6.36 -3.25 16.64
CA GLY A 130 -5.74 -2.75 17.86
C GLY A 130 -4.55 -1.82 17.64
N PHE A 131 -3.98 -1.81 16.42
CA PHE A 131 -3.06 -0.75 16.01
C PHE A 131 -3.84 0.43 15.42
N THR A 132 -3.41 1.64 15.75
CA THR A 132 -3.90 2.82 15.03
C THR A 132 -3.41 2.79 13.58
N LEU A 133 -4.11 3.46 12.67
CA LEU A 133 -3.69 3.57 11.27
C LEU A 133 -2.27 4.16 11.14
N LYS A 134 -1.89 5.09 12.03
CA LYS A 134 -0.56 5.67 12.07
C LYS A 134 0.53 4.65 12.44
N GLU A 135 0.26 3.82 13.45
CA GLU A 135 1.18 2.76 13.88
C GLU A 135 1.33 1.70 12.79
N LEU A 136 0.20 1.24 12.24
CA LEU A 136 0.20 0.26 11.17
C LEU A 136 0.96 0.77 9.94
N LYS A 137 0.71 2.03 9.53
CA LYS A 137 1.48 2.67 8.46
C LYS A 137 2.98 2.68 8.76
N GLY A 138 3.39 2.97 9.99
CA GLY A 138 4.81 2.93 10.40
C GLY A 138 5.42 1.53 10.24
N HIS A 139 4.67 0.46 10.53
CA HIS A 139 5.13 -0.92 10.31
C HIS A 139 5.22 -1.25 8.83
N VAL A 140 4.25 -0.81 8.02
CA VAL A 140 4.28 -0.99 6.56
C VAL A 140 5.45 -0.23 5.94
N ASP A 141 5.68 1.03 6.30
CA ASP A 141 6.82 1.82 5.83
C ASP A 141 8.15 1.09 6.18
N GLY A 142 8.27 0.61 7.41
CA GLY A 142 9.45 -0.14 7.85
C GLY A 142 9.65 -1.47 7.13
N LEU A 143 8.56 -2.16 6.78
CA LEU A 143 8.60 -3.36 5.94
C LEU A 143 9.06 -3.03 4.52
N MET A 144 8.52 -1.97 3.91
CA MET A 144 8.88 -1.54 2.56
C MET A 144 10.36 -1.13 2.44
N GLU A 145 10.95 -0.63 3.54
CA GLU A 145 12.38 -0.34 3.65
C GLU A 145 13.24 -1.57 3.93
N TYR A 146 12.64 -2.65 4.44
CA TYR A 146 13.32 -3.87 4.82
C TYR A 146 13.59 -4.77 3.60
N LYS A 147 14.69 -4.52 2.91
CA LYS A 147 15.00 -5.12 1.59
C LYS A 147 15.48 -6.59 1.65
N LYS A 148 15.41 -7.25 2.81
CA LYS A 148 15.85 -8.64 2.98
C LYS A 148 14.66 -9.57 3.14
N PRO A 149 14.77 -10.83 2.69
CA PRO A 149 13.74 -11.83 2.99
C PRO A 149 13.60 -12.03 4.51
N LEU A 150 12.37 -12.09 4.98
CA LEU A 150 12.01 -12.45 6.35
C LEU A 150 12.07 -13.96 6.50
N LYS A 151 12.66 -14.42 7.59
CA LYS A 151 12.75 -15.85 7.88
C LYS A 151 11.73 -16.24 8.93
N ALA A 152 10.92 -17.23 8.65
CA ALA A 152 9.96 -17.80 9.58
C ALA A 152 10.05 -19.32 9.56
N LYS A 153 9.83 -19.96 10.72
CA LYS A 153 9.62 -21.41 10.78
C LYS A 153 8.13 -21.68 10.83
N TYR A 154 7.69 -22.70 10.12
CA TYR A 154 6.29 -23.07 10.04
C TYR A 154 6.08 -24.57 9.93
N TYR A 155 4.90 -25.05 10.34
CA TYR A 155 4.46 -26.41 10.08
C TYR A 155 3.95 -26.56 8.63
N SER A 156 4.41 -27.61 7.98
CA SER A 156 3.85 -28.16 6.75
C SER A 156 3.46 -29.61 7.07
N GLY A 157 2.19 -29.83 7.34
CA GLY A 157 1.72 -31.05 8.01
C GLY A 157 2.35 -31.20 9.39
N ASP A 158 3.11 -32.27 9.62
CA ASP A 158 3.81 -32.53 10.89
C ASP A 158 5.30 -32.14 10.87
N THR A 159 5.79 -31.58 9.76
CA THR A 159 7.20 -31.21 9.61
C THR A 159 7.38 -29.70 9.76
N VAL A 160 8.38 -29.29 10.54
CA VAL A 160 8.79 -27.89 10.63
C VAL A 160 9.70 -27.56 9.45
N LYS A 161 9.34 -26.54 8.70
CA LYS A 161 10.10 -25.99 7.56
C LYS A 161 10.46 -24.53 7.79
N GLU A 162 11.34 -24.00 6.94
CA GLU A 162 11.65 -22.56 6.91
C GLU A 162 11.00 -21.90 5.69
N ALA A 163 10.33 -20.79 5.92
CA ALA A 163 9.88 -19.87 4.88
C ALA A 163 10.89 -18.73 4.69
N SER A 164 10.94 -18.24 3.47
CA SER A 164 11.69 -17.03 3.10
C SER A 164 10.70 -16.07 2.44
N ILE A 165 10.09 -15.21 3.25
CA ILE A 165 9.01 -14.30 2.87
C ILE A 165 9.63 -13.00 2.39
N ASN A 166 9.32 -12.58 1.17
CA ASN A 166 9.88 -11.36 0.61
C ASN A 166 8.98 -10.16 0.91
N PRO A 167 9.56 -9.02 1.32
CA PRO A 167 8.81 -7.78 1.42
C PRO A 167 8.19 -7.38 0.08
N PRO A 168 7.05 -6.66 0.07
CA PRO A 168 6.41 -6.19 -1.15
C PRO A 168 7.36 -5.33 -1.99
N LYS A 169 7.27 -5.46 -3.29
CA LYS A 169 8.06 -4.67 -4.24
C LYS A 169 7.15 -4.02 -5.27
N PRO A 170 6.89 -2.71 -5.17
CA PRO A 170 6.03 -2.02 -6.10
C PRO A 170 6.47 -2.18 -7.56
N PHE A 171 5.51 -2.36 -8.45
CA PHE A 171 5.76 -2.34 -9.89
C PHE A 171 5.83 -0.90 -10.37
N THR A 172 6.96 -0.50 -10.93
CA THR A 172 7.17 0.87 -11.44
C THR A 172 6.12 1.23 -12.51
N GLY A 173 5.79 0.30 -13.40
CA GLY A 173 4.75 0.54 -14.41
C GLY A 173 3.37 0.81 -13.79
N MET A 174 3.01 0.16 -12.68
CA MET A 174 1.76 0.43 -11.99
C MET A 174 1.78 1.80 -11.30
N GLN A 175 2.90 2.20 -10.72
CA GLN A 175 3.06 3.55 -10.15
C GLN A 175 2.88 4.63 -11.23
N GLU A 176 3.46 4.45 -12.42
CA GLU A 176 3.27 5.33 -13.57
C GLU A 176 1.79 5.38 -14.00
N LEU A 177 1.14 4.22 -14.07
CA LEU A 177 -0.27 4.15 -14.46
C LEU A 177 -1.17 4.88 -13.47
N TYR A 178 -0.97 4.69 -12.17
CA TYR A 178 -1.76 5.37 -11.13
C TYR A 178 -1.55 6.89 -11.20
N ALA A 179 -0.31 7.34 -11.30
CA ALA A 179 0.00 8.75 -11.43
C ALA A 179 -0.69 9.34 -12.66
N LYS A 180 -0.58 8.69 -13.81
CA LYS A 180 -1.19 9.15 -15.06
C LYS A 180 -2.72 9.18 -15.01
N LEU A 181 -3.35 8.18 -14.41
CA LEU A 181 -4.80 8.17 -14.20
C LEU A 181 -5.24 9.36 -13.36
N MET A 182 -4.59 9.58 -12.21
CA MET A 182 -4.92 10.69 -11.29
C MET A 182 -4.67 12.06 -11.92
N GLU A 183 -3.59 12.23 -12.69
CA GLU A 183 -3.32 13.47 -13.45
C GLU A 183 -4.41 13.78 -14.48
N ASN A 184 -5.11 12.77 -14.97
CA ASN A 184 -6.22 12.90 -15.91
C ASN A 184 -7.61 12.91 -15.22
N GLY A 185 -7.66 13.15 -13.92
CA GLY A 185 -8.91 13.27 -13.17
C GLY A 185 -9.68 11.96 -13.02
N ILE A 186 -9.01 10.82 -13.15
CA ILE A 186 -9.58 9.48 -12.92
C ILE A 186 -9.18 9.06 -11.50
N ASN A 187 -10.17 8.78 -10.64
CA ASN A 187 -9.92 8.31 -9.28
C ASN A 187 -9.35 6.89 -9.30
N VAL A 188 -8.30 6.65 -8.51
CA VAL A 188 -7.68 5.33 -8.39
C VAL A 188 -8.01 4.74 -7.03
N TYR A 189 -8.55 3.52 -7.02
CA TYR A 189 -8.79 2.71 -5.83
C TYR A 189 -7.98 1.42 -5.94
N VAL A 190 -7.43 0.99 -4.82
CA VAL A 190 -6.72 -0.29 -4.70
C VAL A 190 -7.41 -1.10 -3.60
N MET A 191 -7.71 -2.38 -3.84
CA MET A 191 -8.48 -3.23 -2.94
C MET A 191 -7.92 -4.66 -2.92
#